data_28304215fdb24dd588ec4348f3a21b35
#
_entry.id   28304215fdb24dd588ec4348f3a21b35
#
_cell.length_a   1.000
_cell.length_b   1.000
_cell.length_c   1.000
_cell.angle_alpha   90.00
_cell.angle_beta   90.00
_cell.angle_gamma   90.00
#
_symmetry.space_group_name_H-M   'P 1'
#
loop_
_entity.id
_entity.type
_entity.pdbx_description
1 polymer ?
#
loop_
_entity_poly.entity_id
_entity_poly.type
_entity_poly.pdbx_seq_one_letter_code
_entity_poly.pdbx_strand_id
1 'polypeptide(L)'
;MHIARKIQEEAIKEEQRLTIIDAPLLIETKLNEICDIVVSVVASEDTKIKRICKRDSIDEKTAKQRLKSQLAEDIYIENSNYILTNDKANLEKEVEEFWKMLNNQNLFNKETVIIKNENIKYMQFKKLLKYKNIKHCFTLKPTDVGSNDTYRAMKNIADKNYKDICNLLKLDSSNIVRPYQTHTNNVKKITNEIGIFPEKLQDVDGLITRENNKILSLTFADCTPIYLYDKQKNIIGNIHSGWQGTVKKIAKYAIIKMKKEFNSDPKDIVCVIGPTIRKCHFEVQKDVKDIFYNTFKYMKNIDKIIEFNKNTNSYFIDTVEINKELLKEEGILEENIVDSGICTYCNSNIIHSYRKEGKEAGRNTTLICIK
;
A
#
# COMPACT_ATOMS: atom_id res chain seq x y z
N MET A 1 29.33 -3.34 -12.56
CA MET A 1 29.64 -3.03 -11.16
C MET A 1 30.77 -2.00 -10.99
N HIS A 2 31.89 -2.10 -11.70
CA HIS A 2 33.04 -1.15 -11.50
C HIS A 2 32.71 0.30 -11.85
N ILE A 3 32.02 0.58 -12.96
CA ILE A 3 31.64 1.93 -13.40
C ILE A 3 30.66 2.58 -12.41
N ALA A 4 29.67 1.84 -11.93
CA ALA A 4 28.67 2.36 -11.00
C ALA A 4 29.27 2.72 -9.63
N ARG A 5 30.22 1.94 -9.11
CA ARG A 5 30.97 2.30 -7.90
C ARG A 5 31.78 3.57 -8.10
N LYS A 6 32.43 3.74 -9.26
CA LYS A 6 33.13 4.98 -9.59
C LYS A 6 32.20 6.20 -9.57
N ILE A 7 31.03 6.11 -10.22
CA ILE A 7 30.03 7.19 -10.23
C ILE A 7 29.61 7.54 -8.80
N GLN A 8 29.36 6.54 -7.96
CA GLN A 8 28.96 6.73 -6.56
C GLN A 8 30.11 7.36 -5.74
N GLU A 9 31.36 6.90 -5.93
CA GLU A 9 32.56 7.47 -5.27
C GLU A 9 32.81 8.92 -5.68
N GLU A 10 32.60 9.25 -6.97
CA GLU A 10 32.73 10.61 -7.50
C GLU A 10 31.62 11.51 -6.94
N ALA A 11 30.37 11.05 -6.91
CA ALA A 11 29.25 11.79 -6.35
C ALA A 11 29.44 12.11 -4.86
N ILE A 12 30.00 11.17 -4.09
CA ILE A 12 30.32 11.37 -2.66
C ILE A 12 31.46 12.38 -2.50
N LYS A 13 32.52 12.31 -3.33
CA LYS A 13 33.63 13.23 -3.29
C LYS A 13 33.26 14.67 -3.62
N GLU A 14 32.30 14.85 -4.53
CA GLU A 14 31.82 16.16 -4.96
C GLU A 14 30.69 16.72 -4.09
N GLU A 15 30.35 16.06 -2.97
CA GLU A 15 29.23 16.43 -2.08
C GLU A 15 27.91 16.70 -2.82
N GLN A 16 27.69 16.01 -3.92
CA GLN A 16 26.50 16.19 -4.75
C GLN A 16 25.25 15.72 -3.99
N ARG A 17 24.24 16.59 -3.96
CA ARG A 17 22.95 16.28 -3.28
C ARG A 17 22.13 15.25 -4.03
N LEU A 18 22.35 15.08 -5.32
CA LEU A 18 21.62 14.18 -6.18
C LEU A 18 22.46 13.78 -7.39
N THR A 19 22.50 12.48 -7.66
CA THR A 19 23.09 11.92 -8.88
C THR A 19 22.02 11.12 -9.62
N ILE A 20 21.88 11.35 -10.92
CA ILE A 20 20.93 10.64 -11.78
C ILE A 20 21.70 9.71 -12.69
N ILE A 21 21.32 8.43 -12.70
CA ILE A 21 21.83 7.41 -13.62
C ILE A 21 20.70 7.11 -14.65
N ASP A 22 20.89 7.57 -15.89
CA ASP A 22 20.04 7.19 -17.02
C ASP A 22 20.68 6.01 -17.74
N ALA A 23 20.08 4.82 -17.57
CA ALA A 23 20.59 3.60 -18.17
C ALA A 23 19.45 2.70 -18.66
N PRO A 24 19.39 2.41 -19.99
CA PRO A 24 18.34 1.57 -20.58
C PRO A 24 18.29 0.14 -20.01
N LEU A 25 19.40 -0.37 -19.50
CA LEU A 25 19.54 -1.73 -18.96
C LEU A 25 19.81 -1.71 -17.46
N LEU A 26 19.29 -0.72 -16.72
CA LEU A 26 19.55 -0.52 -15.30
C LEU A 26 19.20 -1.78 -14.47
N ILE A 27 18.04 -2.37 -14.74
CA ILE A 27 17.53 -3.53 -14.00
C ILE A 27 18.21 -4.82 -14.47
N GLU A 28 18.37 -5.00 -15.79
CA GLU A 28 19.02 -6.16 -16.39
C GLU A 28 20.47 -6.33 -15.92
N THR A 29 21.17 -5.23 -15.72
CA THR A 29 22.56 -5.20 -15.25
C THR A 29 22.69 -5.15 -13.72
N LYS A 30 21.57 -5.13 -13.00
CA LYS A 30 21.49 -5.00 -11.54
C LYS A 30 22.11 -3.71 -11.00
N LEU A 31 22.23 -2.67 -11.81
CA LEU A 31 22.67 -1.36 -11.34
C LEU A 31 21.64 -0.69 -10.42
N ASN A 32 20.39 -1.09 -10.51
CA ASN A 32 19.33 -0.66 -9.58
C ASN A 32 19.63 -1.00 -8.11
N GLU A 33 20.50 -1.98 -7.82
CA GLU A 33 20.87 -2.37 -6.44
C GLU A 33 21.69 -1.31 -5.71
N ILE A 34 22.33 -0.40 -6.43
CA ILE A 34 23.14 0.71 -5.85
C ILE A 34 22.38 2.04 -5.83
N CYS A 35 21.16 2.09 -6.38
CA CYS A 35 20.35 3.31 -6.42
C CYS A 35 19.47 3.39 -5.17
N ASP A 36 19.39 4.58 -4.55
CA ASP A 36 18.45 4.83 -3.44
C ASP A 36 17.00 4.82 -3.92
N ILE A 37 16.76 5.32 -5.14
CA ILE A 37 15.45 5.37 -5.78
C ILE A 37 15.59 4.94 -7.23
N VAL A 38 14.73 4.01 -7.64
CA VAL A 38 14.61 3.55 -9.03
C VAL A 38 13.29 4.02 -9.61
N VAL A 39 13.35 4.72 -10.73
CA VAL A 39 12.17 5.18 -11.49
C VAL A 39 12.15 4.47 -12.83
N SER A 40 11.07 3.74 -13.12
CA SER A 40 10.86 3.17 -14.45
C SER A 40 9.78 3.92 -15.20
N VAL A 41 10.07 4.25 -16.46
CA VAL A 41 9.11 4.86 -17.38
C VAL A 41 8.54 3.78 -18.27
N VAL A 42 7.23 3.57 -18.17
CA VAL A 42 6.51 2.56 -18.96
C VAL A 42 5.50 3.21 -19.92
N ALA A 43 5.06 2.46 -20.92
CA ALA A 43 3.98 2.85 -21.82
C ALA A 43 3.18 1.63 -22.22
N SER A 44 1.94 1.81 -22.67
CA SER A 44 1.11 0.73 -23.19
C SER A 44 1.77 0.03 -24.40
N GLU A 45 1.45 -1.22 -24.61
CA GLU A 45 1.98 -2.01 -25.73
C GLU A 45 1.74 -1.31 -27.07
N ASP A 46 0.53 -0.80 -27.30
CA ASP A 46 0.17 -0.07 -28.50
C ASP A 46 1.03 1.19 -28.70
N THR A 47 1.28 1.94 -27.63
CA THR A 47 2.13 3.13 -27.67
C THR A 47 3.58 2.75 -27.98
N LYS A 48 4.10 1.69 -27.35
CA LYS A 48 5.45 1.18 -27.61
C LYS A 48 5.60 0.76 -29.08
N ILE A 49 4.66 -0.04 -29.60
CA ILE A 49 4.67 -0.51 -31.01
C ILE A 49 4.68 0.67 -31.98
N LYS A 50 3.75 1.65 -31.82
CA LYS A 50 3.69 2.84 -32.67
C LYS A 50 5.00 3.63 -32.67
N ARG A 51 5.61 3.79 -31.50
CA ARG A 51 6.90 4.51 -31.35
C ARG A 51 8.04 3.76 -32.02
N ILE A 52 8.11 2.43 -31.87
CA ILE A 52 9.14 1.58 -32.50
C ILE A 52 8.98 1.62 -34.02
N CYS A 53 7.77 1.42 -34.55
CA CYS A 53 7.51 1.50 -35.99
C CYS A 53 7.95 2.86 -36.58
N LYS A 54 7.61 3.97 -35.89
CA LYS A 54 7.97 5.31 -36.37
C LYS A 54 9.48 5.58 -36.29
N ARG A 55 10.13 5.17 -35.20
CA ARG A 55 11.57 5.41 -34.97
C ARG A 55 12.45 4.62 -35.92
N ASP A 56 12.12 3.34 -36.10
CA ASP A 56 12.99 2.38 -36.79
C ASP A 56 12.51 2.11 -38.23
N SER A 57 11.41 2.73 -38.66
CA SER A 57 10.80 2.55 -39.99
C SER A 57 10.52 1.06 -40.31
N ILE A 58 10.01 0.30 -39.34
CA ILE A 58 9.68 -1.13 -39.47
C ILE A 58 8.17 -1.36 -39.33
N ASP A 59 7.72 -2.53 -39.78
CA ASP A 59 6.33 -2.95 -39.66
C ASP A 59 5.95 -3.34 -38.23
N GLU A 60 4.65 -3.40 -37.98
CA GLU A 60 4.09 -3.70 -36.65
C GLU A 60 4.47 -5.12 -36.17
N LYS A 61 4.57 -6.09 -37.08
CA LYS A 61 4.95 -7.47 -36.75
C LYS A 61 6.37 -7.55 -36.20
N THR A 62 7.30 -6.85 -36.88
CA THR A 62 8.70 -6.75 -36.46
C THR A 62 8.83 -5.98 -35.15
N ALA A 63 8.06 -4.89 -34.98
CA ALA A 63 8.01 -4.14 -33.71
C ALA A 63 7.52 -5.00 -32.54
N LYS A 64 6.48 -5.81 -32.72
CA LYS A 64 5.99 -6.77 -31.71
C LYS A 64 7.04 -7.84 -31.36
N GLN A 65 7.81 -8.33 -32.33
CA GLN A 65 8.89 -9.29 -32.06
C GLN A 65 9.99 -8.66 -31.19
N ARG A 66 10.40 -7.42 -31.49
CA ARG A 66 11.38 -6.69 -30.65
C ARG A 66 10.87 -6.43 -29.24
N LEU A 67 9.58 -6.13 -29.10
CA LEU A 67 9.00 -5.91 -27.78
C LEU A 67 9.01 -7.17 -26.90
N LYS A 68 8.81 -8.34 -27.50
CA LYS A 68 8.87 -9.64 -26.79
C LYS A 68 10.26 -9.99 -26.24
N SER A 69 11.32 -9.37 -26.72
CA SER A 69 12.68 -9.57 -26.19
C SER A 69 13.00 -8.70 -24.96
N GLN A 70 12.13 -7.75 -24.62
CA GLN A 70 12.27 -6.94 -23.40
C GLN A 70 11.78 -7.69 -22.17
N LEU A 71 12.22 -7.27 -20.98
CA LEU A 71 11.71 -7.79 -19.73
C LEU A 71 10.19 -7.53 -19.61
N ALA A 72 9.50 -8.44 -18.94
CA ALA A 72 8.09 -8.25 -18.62
C ALA A 72 7.90 -7.03 -17.71
N GLU A 73 6.78 -6.31 -17.87
CA GLU A 73 6.47 -5.10 -17.10
C GLU A 73 6.49 -5.34 -15.59
N ASP A 74 6.07 -6.53 -15.15
CA ASP A 74 6.12 -6.94 -13.75
C ASP A 74 7.53 -6.82 -13.15
N ILE A 75 8.58 -7.12 -13.92
CA ILE A 75 9.97 -7.06 -13.45
C ILE A 75 10.36 -5.59 -13.19
N TYR A 76 9.94 -4.66 -14.05
CA TYR A 76 10.18 -3.24 -13.81
C TYR A 76 9.44 -2.75 -12.56
N ILE A 77 8.17 -3.16 -12.38
CA ILE A 77 7.38 -2.80 -11.20
C ILE A 77 8.04 -3.32 -9.91
N GLU A 78 8.46 -4.58 -9.88
CA GLU A 78 9.08 -5.20 -8.70
C GLU A 78 10.43 -4.56 -8.32
N ASN A 79 11.17 -4.05 -9.30
CA ASN A 79 12.51 -3.47 -9.10
C ASN A 79 12.54 -1.94 -9.03
N SER A 80 11.39 -1.28 -9.10
CA SER A 80 11.29 0.19 -9.00
C SER A 80 10.68 0.64 -7.69
N ASN A 81 10.87 1.93 -7.37
CA ASN A 81 10.17 2.65 -6.30
C ASN A 81 9.05 3.51 -6.87
N TYR A 82 9.17 3.92 -8.14
CA TYR A 82 8.17 4.72 -8.83
C TYR A 82 8.02 4.27 -10.28
N ILE A 83 6.78 4.12 -10.71
CA ILE A 83 6.45 3.84 -12.13
C ILE A 83 5.74 5.05 -12.69
N LEU A 84 6.27 5.56 -13.78
CA LEU A 84 5.74 6.68 -14.53
C LEU A 84 5.21 6.17 -15.87
N THR A 85 3.91 6.36 -16.13
CA THR A 85 3.30 5.94 -17.39
C THR A 85 3.38 7.06 -18.42
N ASN A 86 4.01 6.79 -19.57
CA ASN A 86 4.23 7.74 -20.64
C ASN A 86 3.43 7.36 -21.91
N ASP A 87 2.11 7.36 -21.81
CA ASP A 87 1.22 7.16 -22.96
C ASP A 87 0.79 8.48 -23.61
N LYS A 88 0.73 9.57 -22.86
CA LYS A 88 0.31 10.89 -23.28
C LYS A 88 1.42 11.93 -23.15
N ALA A 89 1.33 13.01 -23.88
CA ALA A 89 2.39 13.99 -24.15
C ALA A 89 2.78 14.93 -22.99
N ASN A 90 2.49 14.64 -21.71
CA ASN A 90 2.76 15.57 -20.62
C ASN A 90 3.76 15.02 -19.58
N LEU A 91 4.89 14.51 -20.07
CA LEU A 91 5.93 13.95 -19.23
C LEU A 91 6.55 14.97 -18.25
N GLU A 92 6.66 16.24 -18.66
CA GLU A 92 7.21 17.33 -17.84
C GLU A 92 6.44 17.48 -16.53
N LYS A 93 5.12 17.56 -16.60
CA LYS A 93 4.25 17.66 -15.43
C LYS A 93 4.41 16.44 -14.50
N GLU A 94 4.55 15.26 -15.08
CA GLU A 94 4.76 14.02 -14.34
C GLU A 94 6.08 14.04 -13.57
N VAL A 95 7.14 14.52 -14.20
CA VAL A 95 8.46 14.70 -13.60
C VAL A 95 8.41 15.74 -12.48
N GLU A 96 7.74 16.87 -12.68
CA GLU A 96 7.58 17.88 -11.62
C GLU A 96 6.85 17.35 -10.40
N GLU A 97 5.80 16.53 -10.60
CA GLU A 97 5.09 15.90 -9.48
C GLU A 97 5.98 14.89 -8.75
N PHE A 98 6.77 14.11 -9.48
CA PHE A 98 7.74 13.20 -8.88
C PHE A 98 8.78 13.97 -8.04
N TRP A 99 9.32 15.09 -8.56
CA TRP A 99 10.25 15.95 -7.83
C TRP A 99 9.69 16.44 -6.49
N LYS A 100 8.43 16.86 -6.48
CA LYS A 100 7.74 17.28 -5.24
C LYS A 100 7.62 16.15 -4.22
N MET A 101 7.63 14.90 -4.66
CA MET A 101 7.53 13.73 -3.78
C MET A 101 8.89 13.25 -3.25
N LEU A 102 10.02 13.62 -3.85
CA LEU A 102 11.36 13.17 -3.42
C LEU A 102 11.68 13.57 -1.97
N ASN A 103 11.16 14.69 -1.50
CA ASN A 103 11.37 15.17 -0.13
C ASN A 103 10.44 14.53 0.90
N ASN A 104 9.53 13.64 0.49
CA ASN A 104 8.59 12.99 1.38
C ASN A 104 9.27 11.91 2.22
N GLN A 105 9.07 11.99 3.53
CA GLN A 105 9.73 11.12 4.49
C GLN A 105 9.33 9.64 4.31
N ASN A 106 10.31 8.78 4.07
CA ASN A 106 10.16 7.32 3.90
C ASN A 106 9.17 6.90 2.81
N LEU A 107 8.80 7.80 1.90
CA LEU A 107 7.86 7.50 0.83
C LEU A 107 8.42 6.48 -0.16
N PHE A 108 9.67 6.70 -0.56
CA PHE A 108 10.39 5.79 -1.46
C PHE A 108 11.27 4.87 -0.62
N ASN A 109 10.91 3.60 -0.55
CA ASN A 109 11.63 2.59 0.21
C ASN A 109 11.60 1.24 -0.52
N LYS A 110 12.31 0.25 0.00
CA LYS A 110 12.45 -1.07 -0.61
C LYS A 110 11.18 -1.93 -0.59
N GLU A 111 10.19 -1.61 0.25
CA GLU A 111 9.00 -2.43 0.46
C GLU A 111 7.83 -2.04 -0.46
N THR A 112 7.90 -0.85 -1.06
CA THR A 112 6.77 -0.29 -1.81
C THR A 112 7.17 0.16 -3.21
N VAL A 113 6.18 0.21 -4.09
CA VAL A 113 6.26 0.90 -5.39
C VAL A 113 5.03 1.77 -5.57
N ILE A 114 5.23 3.00 -5.99
CA ILE A 114 4.15 3.93 -6.36
C ILE A 114 3.99 3.88 -7.88
N ILE A 115 2.77 3.67 -8.31
CA ILE A 115 2.40 3.62 -9.72
C ILE A 115 1.50 4.82 -10.00
N LYS A 116 1.88 5.60 -11.02
CA LYS A 116 1.07 6.70 -11.52
C LYS A 116 0.61 6.39 -12.94
N ASN A 117 -0.68 6.40 -13.13
CA ASN A 117 -1.32 6.28 -14.43
C ASN A 117 -2.36 7.40 -14.58
N GLU A 118 -2.09 8.36 -15.47
CA GLU A 118 -2.90 9.56 -15.67
C GLU A 118 -3.15 10.31 -14.35
N ASN A 119 -4.42 10.37 -13.91
CA ASN A 119 -4.83 11.07 -12.70
C ASN A 119 -4.87 10.17 -11.44
N ILE A 120 -4.56 8.88 -11.59
CA ILE A 120 -4.62 7.92 -10.49
C ILE A 120 -3.19 7.60 -10.03
N LYS A 121 -2.97 7.75 -8.74
CA LYS A 121 -1.77 7.26 -8.06
C LYS A 121 -2.18 6.21 -7.04
N TYR A 122 -1.42 5.13 -7.01
CA TYR A 122 -1.61 4.08 -6.01
C TYR A 122 -0.27 3.43 -5.66
N MET A 123 -0.23 2.83 -4.51
CA MET A 123 0.92 2.10 -3.99
C MET A 123 0.64 0.60 -4.03
N GLN A 124 1.66 -0.16 -4.37
CA GLN A 124 1.69 -1.62 -4.20
C GLN A 124 2.84 -2.03 -3.29
N PHE A 125 2.72 -3.19 -2.69
CA PHE A 125 3.71 -3.73 -1.75
C PHE A 125 4.47 -4.86 -2.43
N LYS A 126 5.80 -4.74 -2.51
CA LYS A 126 6.66 -5.68 -3.26
C LYS A 126 6.55 -7.11 -2.72
N LYS A 127 6.31 -7.29 -1.42
CA LYS A 127 6.07 -8.62 -0.84
C LYS A 127 4.84 -9.32 -1.44
N LEU A 128 3.75 -8.58 -1.70
CA LEU A 128 2.53 -9.13 -2.29
C LEU A 128 2.61 -9.27 -3.81
N LEU A 129 3.41 -8.45 -4.50
CA LEU A 129 3.63 -8.55 -5.95
C LEU A 129 4.25 -9.89 -6.38
N LYS A 130 4.99 -10.54 -5.48
CA LYS A 130 5.56 -11.88 -5.72
C LYS A 130 4.50 -12.96 -5.98
N TYR A 131 3.24 -12.70 -5.59
CA TYR A 131 2.12 -13.62 -5.76
C TYR A 131 1.25 -13.15 -6.93
N LYS A 132 1.44 -13.73 -8.12
CA LYS A 132 0.83 -13.27 -9.38
C LYS A 132 -0.70 -13.37 -9.41
N ASN A 133 -1.28 -14.25 -8.58
CA ASN A 133 -2.71 -14.41 -8.38
C ASN A 133 -3.33 -13.36 -7.43
N ILE A 134 -2.51 -12.52 -6.78
CA ILE A 134 -3.00 -11.44 -5.91
C ILE A 134 -2.93 -10.10 -6.62
N LYS A 135 -4.06 -9.38 -6.61
CA LYS A 135 -4.12 -7.97 -7.00
C LYS A 135 -4.40 -7.14 -5.75
N HIS A 136 -3.63 -6.09 -5.56
CA HIS A 136 -3.78 -5.22 -4.40
C HIS A 136 -3.34 -3.79 -4.71
N CYS A 137 -3.85 -2.84 -3.94
CA CYS A 137 -3.33 -1.48 -3.93
C CYS A 137 -3.72 -0.74 -2.64
N PHE A 138 -3.04 0.37 -2.40
CA PHE A 138 -3.40 1.45 -1.49
C PHE A 138 -3.48 2.73 -2.32
N THR A 139 -4.64 3.38 -2.42
CA THR A 139 -4.80 4.58 -3.24
C THR A 139 -4.15 5.80 -2.60
N LEU A 140 -3.68 6.72 -3.45
CA LEU A 140 -3.05 7.98 -3.07
C LEU A 140 -3.87 9.15 -3.60
N LYS A 141 -3.63 10.35 -3.09
CA LYS A 141 -4.26 11.58 -3.64
C LYS A 141 -3.92 11.75 -5.13
N PRO A 142 -4.85 12.26 -5.93
CA PRO A 142 -6.13 12.89 -5.54
C PRO A 142 -7.31 11.92 -5.37
N THR A 143 -7.11 10.60 -5.43
CA THR A 143 -8.21 9.63 -5.30
C THR A 143 -8.81 9.71 -3.91
N ASP A 144 -10.11 9.99 -3.84
CA ASP A 144 -10.92 10.00 -2.61
C ASP A 144 -12.16 9.13 -2.81
N VAL A 145 -12.38 8.20 -1.90
CA VAL A 145 -13.54 7.29 -1.94
C VAL A 145 -14.58 7.58 -0.85
N GLY A 146 -14.41 8.68 -0.13
CA GLY A 146 -15.29 9.11 0.96
C GLY A 146 -15.23 8.20 2.20
N SER A 147 -15.63 8.76 3.32
CA SER A 147 -15.89 8.00 4.55
C SER A 147 -17.26 7.30 4.48
N ASN A 148 -17.59 6.52 5.49
CA ASN A 148 -18.94 5.97 5.62
C ASN A 148 -20.02 7.05 5.63
N ASP A 149 -19.74 8.20 6.28
CA ASP A 149 -20.68 9.30 6.43
C ASP A 149 -20.76 10.17 5.17
N THR A 150 -19.64 10.38 4.47
CA THR A 150 -19.57 11.23 3.28
C THR A 150 -19.83 10.47 1.98
N TYR A 151 -19.76 9.15 1.98
CA TYR A 151 -19.92 8.33 0.77
C TYR A 151 -21.23 8.62 0.03
N ARG A 152 -22.35 8.79 0.74
CA ARG A 152 -23.65 9.06 0.10
C ARG A 152 -23.63 10.37 -0.70
N ALA A 153 -23.02 11.40 -0.16
CA ALA A 153 -22.87 12.70 -0.83
C ALA A 153 -21.88 12.64 -1.99
N MET A 154 -20.86 11.78 -1.90
CA MET A 154 -19.79 11.62 -2.89
C MET A 154 -19.98 10.40 -3.80
N LYS A 155 -21.11 9.72 -3.76
CA LYS A 155 -21.30 8.40 -4.39
C LYS A 155 -20.80 8.34 -5.82
N ASN A 156 -21.18 9.27 -6.67
CA ASN A 156 -20.78 9.27 -8.07
C ASN A 156 -19.26 9.40 -8.27
N ILE A 157 -18.60 10.19 -7.42
CA ILE A 157 -17.13 10.39 -7.43
C ILE A 157 -16.45 9.13 -6.91
N ALA A 158 -16.93 8.61 -5.79
CA ALA A 158 -16.38 7.41 -5.17
C ALA A 158 -16.52 6.19 -6.09
N ASP A 159 -17.70 5.98 -6.69
CA ASP A 159 -17.95 4.88 -7.62
C ASP A 159 -17.06 4.99 -8.87
N LYS A 160 -16.90 6.22 -9.40
CA LYS A 160 -15.96 6.47 -10.50
C LYS A 160 -14.53 6.12 -10.10
N ASN A 161 -14.07 6.58 -8.95
CA ASN A 161 -12.71 6.32 -8.46
C ASN A 161 -12.48 4.81 -8.23
N TYR A 162 -13.46 4.09 -7.68
CA TYR A 162 -13.39 2.63 -7.58
C TYR A 162 -13.33 1.93 -8.93
N LYS A 163 -14.15 2.36 -9.90
CA LYS A 163 -14.13 1.82 -11.26
C LYS A 163 -12.79 2.05 -11.94
N ASP A 164 -12.26 3.25 -11.83
CA ASP A 164 -11.01 3.63 -12.48
C ASP A 164 -9.82 2.83 -11.91
N ILE A 165 -9.70 2.71 -10.57
CA ILE A 165 -8.63 1.91 -9.96
C ILE A 165 -8.78 0.41 -10.24
N CYS A 166 -10.00 -0.12 -10.27
CA CYS A 166 -10.26 -1.52 -10.63
C CYS A 166 -9.84 -1.80 -12.08
N ASN A 167 -10.15 -0.89 -13.01
CA ASN A 167 -9.74 -1.01 -14.42
C ASN A 167 -8.21 -1.11 -14.54
N LEU A 168 -7.45 -0.26 -13.82
CA LEU A 168 -5.99 -0.31 -13.80
C LEU A 168 -5.44 -1.64 -13.26
N LEU A 169 -6.11 -2.21 -12.26
CA LEU A 169 -5.76 -3.52 -11.70
C LEU A 169 -6.31 -4.70 -12.51
N LYS A 170 -7.06 -4.44 -13.58
CA LYS A 170 -7.78 -5.44 -14.40
C LYS A 170 -8.76 -6.25 -13.55
N LEU A 171 -9.52 -5.57 -12.69
CA LEU A 171 -10.56 -6.11 -11.83
C LEU A 171 -11.93 -5.56 -12.23
N ASP A 172 -12.99 -6.32 -11.91
CA ASP A 172 -14.38 -5.86 -12.09
C ASP A 172 -14.87 -5.19 -10.79
N SER A 173 -15.11 -3.89 -10.85
CA SER A 173 -15.58 -3.09 -9.70
C SER A 173 -16.92 -3.55 -9.14
N SER A 174 -17.72 -4.31 -9.90
CA SER A 174 -18.98 -4.91 -9.42
C SER A 174 -18.76 -5.95 -8.31
N ASN A 175 -17.54 -6.43 -8.13
CA ASN A 175 -17.17 -7.43 -7.12
C ASN A 175 -16.58 -6.85 -5.83
N ILE A 176 -16.60 -5.51 -5.67
CA ILE A 176 -16.11 -4.86 -4.45
C ILE A 176 -17.03 -5.19 -3.28
N VAL A 177 -16.43 -5.57 -2.15
CA VAL A 177 -17.10 -5.73 -0.86
C VAL A 177 -16.56 -4.68 0.08
N ARG A 178 -17.42 -3.76 0.53
CA ARG A 178 -17.10 -2.67 1.42
C ARG A 178 -18.01 -2.68 2.66
N PRO A 179 -17.48 -2.87 3.87
CA PRO A 179 -18.27 -2.84 5.10
C PRO A 179 -18.45 -1.41 5.62
N TYR A 180 -19.32 -1.24 6.61
CA TYR A 180 -19.42 -0.05 7.43
C TYR A 180 -18.48 -0.18 8.64
N GLN A 181 -17.35 0.53 8.60
CA GLN A 181 -16.27 0.48 9.60
C GLN A 181 -16.61 1.39 10.80
N THR A 182 -16.53 0.86 12.02
CA THR A 182 -16.83 1.58 13.27
C THR A 182 -15.78 1.35 14.37
N HIS A 183 -14.55 0.99 13.96
CA HIS A 183 -13.40 0.74 14.84
C HIS A 183 -13.65 -0.39 15.85
N THR A 184 -14.22 -1.48 15.37
CA THR A 184 -14.44 -2.72 16.11
C THR A 184 -13.25 -3.70 15.99
N ASN A 185 -13.40 -4.91 16.50
CA ASN A 185 -12.56 -6.06 16.18
C ASN A 185 -13.31 -7.14 15.39
N ASN A 186 -14.42 -6.77 14.78
CA ASN A 186 -15.24 -7.69 14.01
C ASN A 186 -14.60 -7.96 12.63
N VAL A 187 -14.27 -9.23 12.40
CA VAL A 187 -13.76 -9.73 11.11
C VAL A 187 -14.79 -10.65 10.48
N LYS A 188 -15.20 -10.36 9.25
CA LYS A 188 -16.22 -11.11 8.52
C LYS A 188 -15.62 -11.95 7.41
N LYS A 189 -16.05 -13.23 7.34
CA LYS A 189 -15.81 -14.09 6.18
C LYS A 189 -16.76 -13.68 5.06
N ILE A 190 -16.21 -13.44 3.88
CA ILE A 190 -16.96 -13.09 2.67
C ILE A 190 -17.08 -14.33 1.79
N THR A 191 -18.29 -14.58 1.33
CA THR A 191 -18.65 -15.65 0.40
C THR A 191 -19.26 -15.05 -0.87
N ASN A 192 -19.51 -15.87 -1.89
CA ASN A 192 -20.10 -15.43 -3.14
C ASN A 192 -21.54 -14.88 -2.98
N GLU A 193 -22.25 -15.28 -1.93
CA GLU A 193 -23.63 -14.84 -1.63
C GLU A 193 -23.68 -13.41 -1.06
N ILE A 194 -22.55 -12.85 -0.61
CA ILE A 194 -22.50 -11.51 -0.03
C ILE A 194 -22.32 -10.49 -1.16
N GLY A 195 -23.33 -9.62 -1.33
CA GLY A 195 -23.30 -8.53 -2.31
C GLY A 195 -22.36 -7.38 -1.93
N ILE A 196 -22.31 -6.34 -2.78
CA ILE A 196 -21.31 -5.26 -2.79
C ILE A 196 -21.38 -4.34 -1.56
N PHE A 197 -22.59 -3.97 -1.11
CA PHE A 197 -22.84 -3.10 0.06
C PHE A 197 -23.94 -3.72 0.93
N PRO A 198 -23.65 -4.83 1.59
CA PRO A 198 -24.71 -5.48 2.34
C PRO A 198 -24.97 -4.70 3.63
N GLU A 199 -26.24 -4.40 3.89
CA GLU A 199 -26.70 -3.95 5.20
C GLU A 199 -26.23 -4.86 6.34
N LYS A 200 -25.87 -6.10 5.99
CA LYS A 200 -25.34 -7.14 6.89
C LYS A 200 -23.86 -6.96 7.28
N LEU A 201 -23.14 -5.98 6.72
CA LEU A 201 -21.74 -5.70 7.07
C LEU A 201 -21.59 -4.40 7.89
N GLN A 202 -22.55 -4.13 8.77
CA GLN A 202 -22.43 -3.08 9.77
C GLN A 202 -21.42 -3.51 10.86
N ASP A 203 -20.68 -2.53 11.40
CA ASP A 203 -19.73 -2.74 12.49
C ASP A 203 -18.65 -3.80 12.15
N VAL A 204 -18.13 -3.78 10.94
CA VAL A 204 -17.12 -4.70 10.44
C VAL A 204 -15.89 -3.94 10.02
N ASP A 205 -14.76 -4.24 10.62
CA ASP A 205 -13.45 -3.60 10.37
C ASP A 205 -12.41 -4.57 9.79
N GLY A 206 -12.82 -5.79 9.48
CA GLY A 206 -11.96 -6.76 8.81
C GLY A 206 -12.75 -7.70 7.91
N LEU A 207 -12.18 -8.01 6.76
CA LEU A 207 -12.74 -8.92 5.76
C LEU A 207 -11.75 -10.03 5.45
N ILE A 208 -12.21 -11.27 5.35
CA ILE A 208 -11.40 -12.42 4.90
C ILE A 208 -12.18 -13.23 3.89
N THR A 209 -11.49 -13.79 2.88
CA THR A 209 -12.13 -14.64 1.86
C THR A 209 -11.13 -15.58 1.18
N ARG A 210 -11.64 -16.66 0.61
CA ARG A 210 -10.94 -17.49 -0.38
C ARG A 210 -11.60 -17.44 -1.77
N GLU A 211 -12.64 -16.63 -1.90
CA GLU A 211 -13.37 -16.53 -3.15
C GLU A 211 -12.59 -15.73 -4.18
N ASN A 212 -12.43 -16.30 -5.38
CA ASN A 212 -11.82 -15.60 -6.50
C ASN A 212 -12.68 -14.41 -6.95
N ASN A 213 -12.02 -13.37 -7.43
CA ASN A 213 -12.64 -12.15 -7.95
C ASN A 213 -13.43 -11.31 -6.93
N LYS A 214 -13.55 -11.70 -5.65
CA LYS A 214 -14.06 -10.82 -4.60
C LYS A 214 -12.99 -9.81 -4.20
N ILE A 215 -13.32 -8.54 -4.28
CA ILE A 215 -12.41 -7.42 -3.97
C ILE A 215 -12.73 -6.94 -2.56
N LEU A 216 -11.85 -7.21 -1.60
CA LEU A 216 -12.00 -6.70 -0.25
C LEU A 216 -11.50 -5.27 -0.19
N SER A 217 -12.37 -4.32 0.17
CA SER A 217 -12.07 -2.89 0.24
C SER A 217 -12.36 -2.31 1.61
N LEU A 218 -11.41 -1.54 2.14
CA LEU A 218 -11.54 -0.75 3.37
C LEU A 218 -11.01 0.66 3.15
N THR A 219 -11.46 1.62 3.96
CA THR A 219 -11.10 3.04 3.83
C THR A 219 -10.29 3.52 5.01
N PHE A 220 -9.35 4.43 4.74
CA PHE A 220 -8.35 4.87 5.69
C PHE A 220 -8.06 6.38 5.57
N ALA A 221 -7.87 7.01 6.73
CA ALA A 221 -7.17 8.27 6.92
C ALA A 221 -6.53 8.18 8.31
N ASP A 222 -5.26 7.78 8.37
CA ASP A 222 -4.42 7.50 9.53
C ASP A 222 -4.52 6.10 10.15
N CYS A 223 -5.68 5.44 10.16
CA CYS A 223 -5.80 4.08 10.70
C CYS A 223 -4.90 3.09 9.96
N THR A 224 -4.49 2.02 10.63
CA THR A 224 -3.51 1.04 10.11
C THR A 224 -4.19 0.02 9.19
N PRO A 225 -3.85 -0.02 7.88
CA PRO A 225 -4.27 -1.09 6.99
C PRO A 225 -3.36 -2.30 7.16
N ILE A 226 -3.95 -3.50 7.29
CA ILE A 226 -3.21 -4.76 7.34
C ILE A 226 -3.77 -5.68 6.26
N TYR A 227 -2.93 -6.02 5.28
CA TYR A 227 -3.21 -7.04 4.29
C TYR A 227 -2.72 -8.38 4.79
N LEU A 228 -3.52 -9.42 4.62
CA LEU A 228 -3.20 -10.78 4.97
C LEU A 228 -3.29 -11.67 3.73
N TYR A 229 -2.34 -12.58 3.57
CA TYR A 229 -2.37 -13.58 2.51
C TYR A 229 -1.82 -14.92 2.99
N ASP A 230 -2.68 -15.93 3.10
CA ASP A 230 -2.28 -17.32 3.27
C ASP A 230 -1.85 -17.90 1.90
N LYS A 231 -0.53 -18.05 1.74
CA LYS A 231 0.08 -18.45 0.48
C LYS A 231 -0.16 -19.93 0.11
N GLN A 232 -0.50 -20.77 1.09
CA GLN A 232 -0.77 -22.19 0.87
C GLN A 232 -2.24 -22.45 0.52
N LYS A 233 -3.14 -21.70 1.14
CA LYS A 233 -4.59 -21.92 0.99
C LYS A 233 -5.28 -20.90 0.10
N ASN A 234 -4.51 -19.95 -0.42
CA ASN A 234 -5.00 -18.88 -1.28
C ASN A 234 -6.16 -18.10 -0.62
N ILE A 235 -5.93 -17.59 0.61
CA ILE A 235 -6.90 -16.84 1.38
C ILE A 235 -6.36 -15.43 1.58
N ILE A 236 -7.20 -14.43 1.36
CA ILE A 236 -6.86 -13.03 1.58
C ILE A 236 -7.62 -12.45 2.77
N GLY A 237 -7.02 -11.44 3.38
CA GLY A 237 -7.67 -10.59 4.38
C GLY A 237 -7.30 -9.13 4.17
N ASN A 238 -8.22 -8.26 4.56
CA ASN A 238 -8.04 -6.81 4.58
C ASN A 238 -8.60 -6.29 5.91
N ILE A 239 -7.75 -5.65 6.72
CA ILE A 239 -8.08 -5.31 8.10
C ILE A 239 -7.85 -3.82 8.33
N HIS A 240 -8.82 -3.17 8.96
CA HIS A 240 -8.78 -1.78 9.42
C HIS A 240 -8.48 -1.75 10.93
N SER A 241 -7.24 -1.46 11.29
CA SER A 241 -6.82 -1.34 12.68
C SER A 241 -6.68 0.14 13.06
N GLY A 242 -7.80 0.81 13.36
CA GLY A 242 -7.78 2.10 14.05
C GLY A 242 -7.32 1.92 15.50
N TRP A 243 -7.08 3.00 16.25
CA TRP A 243 -6.58 2.89 17.63
C TRP A 243 -7.50 2.05 18.54
N GLN A 244 -8.82 2.18 18.42
CA GLN A 244 -9.77 1.34 19.18
C GLN A 244 -9.72 -0.13 18.73
N GLY A 245 -9.62 -0.37 17.40
CA GLY A 245 -9.44 -1.71 16.84
C GLY A 245 -8.14 -2.36 17.31
N THR A 246 -7.06 -1.58 17.41
CA THR A 246 -5.77 -2.02 17.97
C THR A 246 -5.93 -2.44 19.43
N VAL A 247 -6.56 -1.60 20.27
CA VAL A 247 -6.85 -1.91 21.68
C VAL A 247 -7.72 -3.17 21.80
N LYS A 248 -8.71 -3.32 20.92
CA LYS A 248 -9.57 -4.52 20.83
C LYS A 248 -8.87 -5.71 20.16
N LYS A 249 -7.58 -5.57 19.77
CA LYS A 249 -6.72 -6.62 19.20
C LYS A 249 -7.21 -7.17 17.86
N ILE A 250 -7.74 -6.34 16.96
CA ILE A 250 -8.32 -6.79 15.70
C ILE A 250 -7.34 -7.61 14.84
N ALA A 251 -6.04 -7.26 14.81
CA ALA A 251 -5.02 -8.01 14.08
C ALA A 251 -4.94 -9.47 14.57
N LYS A 252 -4.96 -9.68 15.88
CA LYS A 252 -5.02 -11.01 16.49
C LYS A 252 -6.29 -11.77 16.10
N TYR A 253 -7.45 -11.11 16.24
CA TYR A 253 -8.74 -11.74 15.90
C TYR A 253 -8.85 -12.10 14.41
N ALA A 254 -8.21 -11.36 13.53
CA ALA A 254 -8.15 -11.70 12.10
C ALA A 254 -7.45 -13.05 11.88
N ILE A 255 -6.31 -13.27 12.51
CA ILE A 255 -5.59 -14.55 12.41
C ILE A 255 -6.38 -15.69 13.04
N ILE A 256 -6.96 -15.49 14.24
CA ILE A 256 -7.85 -16.49 14.87
C ILE A 256 -9.00 -16.85 13.92
N LYS A 257 -9.58 -15.85 13.25
CA LYS A 257 -10.68 -16.06 12.30
C LYS A 257 -10.21 -16.86 11.08
N MET A 258 -9.04 -16.57 10.51
CA MET A 258 -8.48 -17.34 9.40
C MET A 258 -8.19 -18.79 9.79
N LYS A 259 -7.65 -19.01 10.99
CA LYS A 259 -7.45 -20.36 11.56
C LYS A 259 -8.78 -21.11 11.65
N LYS A 260 -9.81 -20.48 12.22
CA LYS A 260 -11.12 -21.09 12.46
C LYS A 260 -11.89 -21.39 11.17
N GLU A 261 -11.94 -20.42 10.24
CA GLU A 261 -12.79 -20.50 9.06
C GLU A 261 -12.16 -21.29 7.90
N PHE A 262 -10.83 -21.32 7.85
CA PHE A 262 -10.10 -21.88 6.72
C PHE A 262 -9.01 -22.86 7.12
N ASN A 263 -8.83 -23.09 8.44
CA ASN A 263 -7.74 -23.90 8.98
C ASN A 263 -6.35 -23.39 8.52
N SER A 264 -6.17 -22.07 8.43
CA SER A 264 -4.90 -21.45 8.06
C SER A 264 -3.81 -21.74 9.10
N ASP A 265 -2.58 -22.03 8.64
CA ASP A 265 -1.40 -22.04 9.52
C ASP A 265 -0.82 -20.60 9.53
N PRO A 266 -0.66 -19.95 10.70
CA PRO A 266 -0.07 -18.61 10.77
C PRO A 266 1.30 -18.49 10.13
N LYS A 267 2.10 -19.56 10.11
CA LYS A 267 3.42 -19.58 9.46
C LYS A 267 3.37 -19.36 7.94
N ASP A 268 2.22 -19.67 7.34
CA ASP A 268 2.00 -19.50 5.91
C ASP A 268 1.39 -18.15 5.55
N ILE A 269 0.97 -17.36 6.54
CA ILE A 269 0.33 -16.07 6.33
C ILE A 269 1.40 -14.98 6.20
N VAL A 270 1.35 -14.26 5.08
CA VAL A 270 2.08 -13.03 4.84
C VAL A 270 1.22 -11.85 5.29
N CYS A 271 1.80 -10.95 6.08
CA CYS A 271 1.16 -9.76 6.60
C CYS A 271 1.88 -8.52 6.07
N VAL A 272 1.12 -7.57 5.50
CA VAL A 272 1.68 -6.29 5.06
C VAL A 272 0.93 -5.15 5.74
N ILE A 273 1.67 -4.32 6.47
CA ILE A 273 1.17 -3.11 7.13
C ILE A 273 1.43 -1.93 6.19
N GLY A 274 0.34 -1.32 5.70
CA GLY A 274 0.41 -0.19 4.79
C GLY A 274 0.63 1.16 5.49
N PRO A 275 0.56 2.29 4.74
CA PRO A 275 0.70 3.63 5.29
C PRO A 275 -0.31 3.91 6.39
N THR A 276 0.16 4.45 7.51
CA THR A 276 -0.63 4.75 8.72
C THR A 276 -0.02 5.92 9.45
N ILE A 277 -0.76 6.54 10.37
CA ILE A 277 -0.12 7.47 11.31
C ILE A 277 0.86 6.71 12.19
N ARG A 278 2.10 7.19 12.26
CA ARG A 278 3.19 6.54 13.01
C ARG A 278 3.36 7.20 14.38
N LYS A 279 4.15 6.56 15.25
CA LYS A 279 4.52 7.07 16.56
C LYS A 279 4.92 8.54 16.53
N CYS A 280 5.63 9.00 15.50
CA CYS A 280 6.06 10.39 15.33
C CYS A 280 4.91 11.43 15.35
N HIS A 281 3.65 11.01 15.08
CA HIS A 281 2.50 11.90 15.03
C HIS A 281 1.23 11.32 15.69
N PHE A 282 1.26 10.08 16.16
CA PHE A 282 0.15 9.53 16.94
C PHE A 282 0.29 9.94 18.40
N GLU A 283 0.08 11.22 18.64
CA GLU A 283 0.08 11.86 19.95
C GLU A 283 -1.32 11.79 20.59
N VAL A 284 -1.38 11.38 21.84
CA VAL A 284 -2.62 11.16 22.61
C VAL A 284 -2.51 11.69 24.02
N GLN A 285 -3.66 11.96 24.65
CA GLN A 285 -3.73 12.36 26.05
C GLN A 285 -3.67 11.14 26.97
N LYS A 286 -3.58 11.42 28.28
CA LYS A 286 -3.39 10.43 29.34
C LYS A 286 -4.48 9.34 29.35
N ASP A 287 -5.73 9.71 29.08
CA ASP A 287 -6.88 8.79 29.05
C ASP A 287 -6.70 7.67 28.00
N VAL A 288 -6.37 8.03 26.77
CA VAL A 288 -6.10 7.06 25.70
C VAL A 288 -4.83 6.27 26.00
N LYS A 289 -3.77 6.93 26.51
CA LYS A 289 -2.53 6.24 26.90
C LYS A 289 -2.80 5.20 27.99
N ASP A 290 -3.61 5.52 29.01
CA ASP A 290 -3.92 4.59 30.09
C ASP A 290 -4.67 3.34 29.57
N ILE A 291 -5.55 3.50 28.58
CA ILE A 291 -6.21 2.37 27.90
C ILE A 291 -5.17 1.46 27.22
N PHE A 292 -4.26 2.03 26.46
CA PHE A 292 -3.20 1.25 25.78
C PHE A 292 -2.29 0.56 26.80
N TYR A 293 -1.81 1.30 27.80
CA TYR A 293 -0.93 0.75 28.83
C TYR A 293 -1.60 -0.41 29.58
N ASN A 294 -2.82 -0.24 30.07
CA ASN A 294 -3.52 -1.29 30.80
C ASN A 294 -3.78 -2.53 29.93
N THR A 295 -4.02 -2.35 28.64
CA THR A 295 -4.27 -3.46 27.70
C THR A 295 -3.00 -4.21 27.35
N PHE A 296 -1.86 -3.52 27.24
CA PHE A 296 -0.62 -4.07 26.66
C PHE A 296 0.59 -4.08 27.59
N LYS A 297 0.42 -3.76 28.89
CA LYS A 297 1.51 -3.76 29.91
C LYS A 297 2.24 -5.10 30.04
N TYR A 298 1.70 -6.19 29.52
CA TYR A 298 2.35 -7.48 29.46
C TYR A 298 3.41 -7.58 28.35
N MET A 299 3.40 -6.69 27.37
CA MET A 299 4.41 -6.64 26.32
C MET A 299 5.74 -6.13 26.88
N LYS A 300 6.83 -6.88 26.60
CA LYS A 300 8.16 -6.56 27.14
C LYS A 300 8.70 -5.20 26.73
N ASN A 301 8.26 -4.68 25.56
CA ASN A 301 8.72 -3.44 24.96
C ASN A 301 7.73 -2.28 25.15
N ILE A 302 6.77 -2.37 26.08
CA ILE A 302 5.70 -1.38 26.25
C ILE A 302 6.24 0.05 26.47
N ASP A 303 7.34 0.20 27.19
CA ASP A 303 7.99 1.49 27.47
C ASP A 303 8.65 2.13 26.21
N LYS A 304 8.95 1.30 25.18
CA LYS A 304 9.41 1.79 23.88
C LYS A 304 8.24 2.13 22.94
N ILE A 305 7.13 1.45 23.14
CA ILE A 305 5.88 1.67 22.38
C ILE A 305 5.21 2.96 22.80
N ILE A 306 5.14 3.23 24.11
CA ILE A 306 4.51 4.43 24.70
C ILE A 306 5.60 5.35 25.22
N GLU A 307 5.70 6.53 24.65
CA GLU A 307 6.72 7.53 24.99
C GLU A 307 6.06 8.82 25.48
N PHE A 308 6.55 9.36 26.61
CA PHE A 308 6.04 10.60 27.17
C PHE A 308 6.69 11.81 26.50
N ASN A 309 5.86 12.73 26.02
CA ASN A 309 6.29 14.02 25.51
C ASN A 309 6.19 15.10 26.60
N LYS A 310 7.35 15.50 27.15
CA LYS A 310 7.43 16.51 28.22
C LYS A 310 6.96 17.89 27.76
N ASN A 311 7.10 18.22 26.47
CA ASN A 311 6.80 19.55 25.96
C ASN A 311 5.28 19.81 25.87
N THR A 312 4.50 18.78 25.56
CA THR A 312 3.04 18.87 25.36
C THR A 312 2.25 18.17 26.47
N ASN A 313 2.95 17.54 27.44
CA ASN A 313 2.35 16.72 28.50
C ASN A 313 1.40 15.64 27.95
N SER A 314 1.82 14.99 26.87
CA SER A 314 1.07 13.99 26.12
C SER A 314 1.91 12.73 25.88
N TYR A 315 1.43 11.79 25.09
CA TYR A 315 2.12 10.53 24.83
C TYR A 315 2.10 10.19 23.34
N PHE A 316 3.22 9.73 22.82
CA PHE A 316 3.31 9.10 21.51
C PHE A 316 3.17 7.58 21.64
N ILE A 317 2.34 6.97 20.80
CA ILE A 317 2.10 5.52 20.83
C ILE A 317 2.42 4.90 19.47
N ASP A 318 3.17 3.81 19.46
CA ASP A 318 3.44 3.00 18.26
C ASP A 318 2.39 1.91 18.09
N THR A 319 1.29 2.23 17.40
CA THR A 319 0.23 1.26 17.11
C THR A 319 0.66 0.20 16.11
N VAL A 320 1.67 0.49 15.29
CA VAL A 320 2.22 -0.48 14.33
C VAL A 320 2.98 -1.56 15.05
N GLU A 321 3.82 -1.19 16.01
CA GLU A 321 4.57 -2.16 16.80
C GLU A 321 3.62 -3.05 17.61
N ILE A 322 2.54 -2.49 18.19
CA ILE A 322 1.50 -3.28 18.85
C ILE A 322 0.88 -4.31 17.89
N ASN A 323 0.50 -3.88 16.68
CA ASN A 323 -0.10 -4.80 15.71
C ASN A 323 0.89 -5.90 15.28
N LYS A 324 2.19 -5.59 15.12
CA LYS A 324 3.22 -6.61 14.84
C LYS A 324 3.32 -7.63 15.96
N GLU A 325 3.36 -7.19 17.22
CA GLU A 325 3.41 -8.09 18.36
C GLU A 325 2.16 -8.98 18.43
N LEU A 326 0.97 -8.43 18.21
CA LEU A 326 -0.28 -9.19 18.16
C LEU A 326 -0.29 -10.26 17.05
N LEU A 327 0.30 -9.98 15.90
CA LEU A 327 0.46 -10.93 14.80
C LEU A 327 1.45 -12.04 15.18
N LYS A 328 2.59 -11.69 15.79
CA LYS A 328 3.60 -12.66 16.28
C LYS A 328 3.06 -13.54 17.40
N GLU A 329 2.26 -13.00 18.31
CA GLU A 329 1.56 -13.78 19.36
C GLU A 329 0.69 -14.90 18.78
N GLU A 330 0.11 -14.71 17.60
CA GLU A 330 -0.70 -15.73 16.91
C GLU A 330 0.12 -16.71 16.06
N GLY A 331 1.44 -16.54 16.01
CA GLY A 331 2.37 -17.45 15.33
C GLY A 331 2.78 -17.01 13.92
N ILE A 332 2.49 -15.77 13.52
CA ILE A 332 3.03 -15.21 12.26
C ILE A 332 4.55 -15.08 12.42
N LEU A 333 5.28 -15.56 11.42
CA LEU A 333 6.74 -15.46 11.38
C LEU A 333 7.15 -14.01 11.11
N GLU A 334 8.22 -13.53 11.75
CA GLU A 334 8.67 -12.13 11.63
C GLU A 334 9.05 -11.77 10.19
N GLU A 335 9.67 -12.67 9.45
CA GLU A 335 10.00 -12.49 8.03
C GLU A 335 8.77 -12.41 7.10
N ASN A 336 7.61 -12.80 7.60
CA ASN A 336 6.33 -12.67 6.90
C ASN A 336 5.60 -11.37 7.22
N ILE A 337 6.09 -10.57 8.18
CA ILE A 337 5.51 -9.27 8.54
C ILE A 337 6.31 -8.17 7.84
N VAL A 338 5.70 -7.47 6.91
CA VAL A 338 6.29 -6.33 6.20
C VAL A 338 5.58 -5.06 6.61
N ASP A 339 6.35 -4.04 6.94
CA ASP A 339 5.86 -2.71 7.30
C ASP A 339 6.31 -1.70 6.25
N SER A 340 5.37 -0.97 5.68
CA SER A 340 5.67 0.10 4.71
C SER A 340 6.55 1.21 5.28
N GLY A 341 6.59 1.40 6.60
CA GLY A 341 7.36 2.47 7.23
C GLY A 341 6.83 3.89 7.00
N ILE A 342 5.72 4.06 6.27
CA ILE A 342 5.22 5.35 5.78
C ILE A 342 4.23 5.95 6.77
N CYS A 343 4.52 7.20 7.21
CA CYS A 343 3.59 7.98 8.03
C CYS A 343 2.65 8.81 7.16
N THR A 344 1.33 8.64 7.33
CA THR A 344 0.30 9.39 6.59
C THR A 344 0.37 10.89 6.87
N TYR A 345 0.58 11.28 8.13
CA TYR A 345 0.72 12.68 8.52
C TYR A 345 1.92 13.37 7.85
N CYS A 346 3.10 12.73 7.88
CA CYS A 346 4.31 13.26 7.24
C CYS A 346 4.16 13.39 5.73
N ASN A 347 3.32 12.54 5.12
CA ASN A 347 3.11 12.46 3.68
C ASN A 347 1.70 12.94 3.26
N SER A 348 1.10 13.85 4.05
CA SER A 348 -0.29 14.30 3.83
C SER A 348 -0.50 15.05 2.52
N ASN A 349 0.56 15.49 1.85
CA ASN A 349 0.48 16.06 0.50
C ASN A 349 0.07 15.02 -0.57
N ILE A 350 0.28 13.71 -0.30
CA ILE A 350 -0.05 12.62 -1.22
C ILE A 350 -0.92 11.51 -0.61
N ILE A 351 -1.10 11.49 0.71
CA ILE A 351 -1.92 10.52 1.45
C ILE A 351 -2.92 11.29 2.29
N HIS A 352 -4.19 10.88 2.30
CA HIS A 352 -5.18 11.49 3.19
C HIS A 352 -4.85 11.17 4.65
N SER A 353 -4.86 12.22 5.50
CA SER A 353 -4.57 12.12 6.94
C SER A 353 -5.60 12.92 7.75
N TYR A 354 -6.41 12.24 8.53
CA TYR A 354 -7.40 12.90 9.39
C TYR A 354 -6.74 13.78 10.47
N ARG A 355 -5.62 13.33 11.02
CA ARG A 355 -4.85 14.07 12.02
C ARG A 355 -4.32 15.41 11.47
N LYS A 356 -3.98 15.44 10.16
CA LYS A 356 -3.45 16.64 9.51
C LYS A 356 -4.54 17.56 8.96
N GLU A 357 -5.58 16.97 8.35
CA GLU A 357 -6.58 17.67 7.55
C GLU A 357 -7.91 17.84 8.28
N GLY A 358 -8.10 17.14 9.41
CA GLY A 358 -9.34 17.19 10.17
C GLY A 358 -10.54 16.62 9.42
N LYS A 359 -11.68 17.26 9.53
CA LYS A 359 -12.94 16.83 8.91
C LYS A 359 -12.93 16.85 7.38
N GLU A 360 -12.05 17.66 6.79
CA GLU A 360 -11.89 17.79 5.34
C GLU A 360 -11.07 16.65 4.73
N ALA A 361 -10.50 15.77 5.57
CA ALA A 361 -9.72 14.66 5.10
C ALA A 361 -10.56 13.71 4.24
N GLY A 362 -10.14 13.51 2.99
CA GLY A 362 -10.64 12.43 2.14
C GLY A 362 -10.23 11.05 2.67
N ARG A 363 -10.47 10.00 1.89
CA ARG A 363 -10.14 8.62 2.27
C ARG A 363 -9.33 7.91 1.18
N ASN A 364 -8.20 7.37 1.60
CA ASN A 364 -7.51 6.34 0.82
C ASN A 364 -8.33 5.04 0.90
N THR A 365 -8.22 4.19 -0.09
CA THR A 365 -8.78 2.84 -0.02
C THR A 365 -7.71 1.78 -0.23
N THR A 366 -7.90 0.66 0.44
CA THR A 366 -7.19 -0.58 0.17
C THR A 366 -8.04 -1.47 -0.71
N LEU A 367 -7.45 -2.13 -1.68
CA LEU A 367 -8.06 -3.22 -2.41
C LEU A 367 -7.15 -4.44 -2.32
N ILE A 368 -7.73 -5.63 -2.12
CA ILE A 368 -7.04 -6.91 -2.30
C ILE A 368 -8.02 -7.93 -2.87
N CYS A 369 -7.55 -8.73 -3.83
CA CYS A 369 -8.35 -9.69 -4.59
C CYS A 369 -7.50 -10.89 -5.01
N ILE A 370 -8.09 -12.09 -4.98
CA ILE A 370 -7.56 -13.30 -5.64
C ILE A 370 -8.13 -13.34 -7.06
N LYS A 371 -7.25 -13.49 -8.04
CA LYS A 371 -7.65 -13.58 -9.45
C LYS A 371 -7.53 -14.99 -9.98
#